data_290c38847d99a9b6e0a1ad0b43c376ce
#
_entry.id   290c38847d99a9b6e0a1ad0b43c376ce
#
_cell.length_a   1.000
_cell.length_b   1.000
_cell.length_c   1.000
_cell.angle_alpha   90.00
_cell.angle_beta   90.00
_cell.angle_gamma   90.00
#
_symmetry.space_group_name_H-M   'P 1'
#
loop_
_entity.id
_entity.type
_entity.pdbx_description
1 polymer ?
#
loop_
_entity_poly.entity_id
_entity_poly.type
_entity_poly.pdbx_seq_one_letter_code
_entity_poly.pdbx_strand_id
1 'polypeptide(L)' 'MEKVRALVDDALMVGVSSVTILHGKGTGALKEELRKYLRALPEVESAVDDHPDRGGSGITVVTFGI' A
#
# COMPACT_ATOMS: atom_id res chain seq x y z
N MET A 1 -0.78 11.27 5.19
CA MET A 1 -0.11 10.06 4.71
C MET A 1 1.28 9.80 5.31
N GLU A 2 1.58 10.44 6.42
CA GLU A 2 2.88 10.29 7.08
C GLU A 2 3.18 8.85 7.47
N LYS A 3 2.20 8.14 8.01
CA LYS A 3 2.39 6.75 8.43
C LYS A 3 2.68 5.83 7.26
N VAL A 4 2.03 6.08 6.15
CA VAL A 4 2.24 5.28 4.94
C VAL A 4 3.63 5.54 4.37
N ARG A 5 4.06 6.79 4.36
CA ARG A 5 5.39 7.13 3.88
C ARG A 5 6.48 6.50 4.75
N ALA A 6 6.30 6.55 6.06
CA ALA A 6 7.24 5.92 6.98
C ALA A 6 7.33 4.42 6.74
N LEU A 7 6.19 3.78 6.50
CA LEU A 7 6.14 2.36 6.20
C LEU A 7 6.87 2.03 4.89
N VAL A 8 6.65 2.83 3.86
CA VAL A 8 7.30 2.64 2.57
C VAL A 8 8.81 2.85 2.71
N ASP A 9 9.23 3.93 3.36
CA ASP A 9 10.64 4.21 3.55
C ASP A 9 11.33 3.09 4.33
N ASP A 10 10.68 2.59 5.36
CA ASP A 10 11.22 1.50 6.16
C ASP A 10 11.33 0.21 5.35
N ALA A 11 10.33 -0.10 4.57
CA ALA A 11 10.34 -1.28 3.71
C ALA A 11 11.47 -1.22 2.68
N LEU A 12 11.66 -0.05 2.08
CA LEU A 12 12.73 0.15 1.10
C LEU A 12 14.11 0.05 1.75
N MET A 13 14.24 0.54 2.97
CA MET A 13 15.50 0.47 3.71
C MET A 13 15.86 -0.97 4.03
N VAL A 14 14.88 -1.76 4.43
CA VAL A 14 15.09 -3.18 4.75
C VAL A 14 15.28 -4.02 3.48
N GLY A 15 14.73 -3.54 2.37
CA GLY A 15 14.86 -4.25 1.09
C GLY A 15 13.78 -5.28 0.82
N VAL A 16 12.60 -5.11 1.43
CA VAL A 16 11.48 -6.01 1.15
C VAL A 16 10.84 -5.67 -0.19
N SER A 17 10.31 -6.67 -0.86
CA SER A 17 9.73 -6.49 -2.20
C SER A 17 8.26 -6.09 -2.15
N SER A 18 7.58 -6.28 -1.03
CA SER A 18 6.18 -5.89 -0.91
C SER A 18 5.79 -5.68 0.55
N VAL A 19 4.74 -4.90 0.74
CA VAL A 19 4.15 -4.68 2.07
C VAL A 19 2.64 -4.72 1.96
N THR A 20 1.98 -5.05 3.06
CA THR A 20 0.53 -5.07 3.15
C THR A 20 0.09 -3.96 4.09
N ILE A 21 -0.83 -3.11 3.62
CA ILE A 21 -1.34 -1.99 4.40
C ILE A 21 -2.78 -2.28 4.79
N LEU A 22 -3.02 -2.37 6.09
CA LEU A 22 -4.36 -2.58 6.62
C LEU A 22 -5.01 -1.24 6.90
N HIS A 23 -5.91 -0.82 6.04
CA HIS A 23 -6.62 0.47 6.19
C HIS A 23 -8.10 0.31 6.51
N GLY A 24 -8.59 -0.92 6.51
CA GLY A 24 -9.98 -1.20 6.77
C GLY A 24 -10.88 -0.91 5.58
N LYS A 25 -12.13 -1.31 5.69
CA LYS A 25 -13.12 -1.10 4.65
C LYS A 25 -13.84 0.24 4.76
N GLY A 26 -13.39 1.10 5.66
CA GLY A 26 -14.06 2.33 6.03
C GLY A 26 -14.60 3.15 4.88
N THR A 27 -13.96 4.27 4.58
CA THR A 27 -14.40 5.12 3.48
C THR A 27 -13.61 4.83 2.23
N GLY A 28 -14.28 4.80 1.09
CA GLY A 28 -13.60 4.65 -0.19
C GLY A 28 -12.61 5.77 -0.46
N ALA A 29 -12.83 6.94 0.15
CA ALA A 29 -11.95 8.09 -0.01
C ALA A 29 -10.53 7.81 0.48
N LEU A 30 -10.39 7.19 1.65
CA LEU A 30 -9.07 6.86 2.21
C LEU A 30 -8.33 5.88 1.31
N LYS A 31 -9.03 4.88 0.80
CA LYS A 31 -8.46 3.89 -0.09
C LYS A 31 -7.96 4.52 -1.39
N GLU A 32 -8.76 5.41 -1.97
CA GLU A 32 -8.39 6.08 -3.20
C GLU A 32 -7.20 7.00 -3.01
N GLU A 33 -7.18 7.76 -1.92
CA GLU A 33 -6.05 8.63 -1.60
C GLU A 33 -4.77 7.84 -1.40
N LEU A 34 -4.88 6.72 -0.71
CA LEU A 34 -3.74 5.84 -0.47
C LEU A 34 -3.18 5.33 -1.80
N ARG A 35 -4.04 4.87 -2.69
CA ARG A 35 -3.61 4.39 -3.99
C ARG A 35 -2.97 5.48 -4.84
N LYS A 36 -3.57 6.66 -4.85
CA LYS A 36 -3.00 7.80 -5.56
C LYS A 36 -1.60 8.11 -5.06
N TYR A 37 -1.45 8.16 -3.74
CA TYR A 37 -0.17 8.45 -3.12
C TYR A 37 0.87 7.40 -3.51
N LEU A 38 0.51 6.14 -3.41
CA LEU A 38 1.44 5.04 -3.70
C LEU A 38 1.84 5.00 -5.17
N ARG A 39 0.87 5.22 -6.06
CA ARG A 39 1.16 5.22 -7.50
C ARG A 39 2.03 6.38 -7.94
N ALA A 40 2.05 7.45 -7.17
CA ALA A 40 2.92 8.59 -7.45
C ALA A 40 4.38 8.33 -7.07
N LEU A 41 4.64 7.29 -6.29
CA LEU A 41 6.00 6.95 -5.88
C LEU A 41 6.68 6.10 -6.94
N PRO A 42 7.88 6.51 -7.40
CA PRO A 42 8.57 5.76 -8.44
C PRO A 42 9.00 4.36 -8.00
N GLU A 43 9.17 4.14 -6.71
CA GLU A 43 9.57 2.86 -6.15
C GLU A 43 8.42 1.84 -6.12
N VAL A 44 7.19 2.32 -6.21
CA VAL A 44 6.02 1.45 -6.15
C VAL A 44 5.66 0.96 -7.54
N GLU A 45 5.74 -0.36 -7.73
CA GLU A 45 5.38 -1.00 -8.98
C GLU A 45 3.86 -1.16 -9.10
N SER A 46 3.21 -1.58 -8.01
CA SER A 46 1.77 -1.74 -8.00
C SER A 46 1.20 -1.58 -6.60
N ALA A 47 -0.08 -1.21 -6.54
CA ALA A 47 -0.82 -1.13 -5.30
C ALA A 47 -2.23 -1.62 -5.58
N VAL A 48 -2.58 -2.79 -5.10
CA VAL A 48 -3.84 -3.45 -5.41
C VAL A 48 -4.50 -3.97 -4.13
N ASP A 49 -5.79 -4.27 -4.21
CA ASP A 49 -6.50 -4.89 -3.11
C ASP A 49 -5.97 -6.31 -2.89
N ASP A 50 -5.96 -6.73 -1.65
CA ASP A 50 -5.63 -8.11 -1.32
C ASP A 50 -6.76 -9.04 -1.79
N HIS A 51 -6.48 -10.33 -1.79
CA HIS A 51 -7.45 -11.34 -2.20
C HIS A 51 -8.69 -11.26 -1.29
N PRO A 52 -9.90 -11.41 -1.84
CA PRO A 52 -11.13 -11.33 -1.06
C PRO A 52 -11.15 -12.24 0.19
N ASP A 53 -10.49 -13.38 0.10
CA ASP A 53 -10.42 -14.33 1.22
C ASP A 53 -9.53 -13.84 2.36
N ARG A 54 -8.73 -12.80 2.13
CA ARG A 54 -7.77 -12.26 3.10
C ARG A 54 -8.10 -10.87 3.59
N GLY A 55 -9.31 -10.40 3.33
CA GLY A 55 -9.71 -9.07 3.75
C GLY A 55 -10.08 -8.15 2.60
N GLY A 56 -9.73 -8.50 1.39
CA GLY A 56 -10.18 -7.81 0.18
C GLY A 56 -9.91 -6.32 0.20
N SER A 57 -10.97 -5.51 0.07
CA SER A 57 -10.86 -4.07 -0.04
C SER A 57 -10.39 -3.37 1.23
N GLY A 58 -10.28 -4.10 2.34
CA GLY A 58 -9.75 -3.52 3.58
C GLY A 58 -8.24 -3.56 3.68
N ILE A 59 -7.57 -4.18 2.72
CA ILE A 59 -6.12 -4.37 2.72
C ILE A 59 -5.58 -4.03 1.33
N THR A 60 -4.51 -3.26 1.29
CA THR A 60 -3.81 -2.94 0.04
C THR A 60 -2.43 -3.60 0.05
N VAL A 61 -2.15 -4.36 -0.99
CA VAL A 61 -0.82 -4.97 -1.18
C VAL A 61 -0.01 -4.06 -2.09
N VAL A 62 1.11 -3.59 -1.58
CA VAL A 62 2.02 -2.71 -2.32
C VAL A 62 3.23 -3.51 -2.75
N THR A 63 3.51 -3.50 -4.04
CA THR A 63 4.68 -4.18 -4.59
C THR A 63 5.69 -3.15 -5.07
N PHE A 64 6.93 -3.31 -4.68
CA PHE A 64 8.02 -2.41 -5.08
C PHE A 64 8.78 -2.99 -6.27
N GLY A 65 9.23 -2.11 -7.14
CA GLY A 65 9.99 -2.51 -8.34
C GLY A 65 11.49 -2.56 -8.11
N ILE A 66 11.90 -3.21 -7.02
CA ILE A 66 13.32 -3.32 -6.66
C ILE A 66 13.88 -4.71 -6.89
#